data_1c96dd91e8eb34c9c9c6ce3f4becd7ad
#
_entry.id   1c96dd91e8eb34c9c9c6ce3f4becd7ad
#
_cell.length_a   1.000
_cell.length_b   1.000
_cell.length_c   1.000
_cell.angle_alpha   90.00
_cell.angle_beta   90.00
_cell.angle_gamma   90.00
#
_symmetry.space_group_name_H-M   'P 1'
#
loop_
_entity.id
_entity.type
_entity.pdbx_description
1 polymer ?
#
loop_
_entity_poly.entity_id
_entity_poly.type
_entity_poly.pdbx_seq_one_letter_code
_entity_poly.pdbx_strand_id
1 'polypeptide(L)'
;MKWLASSGHVERPDRPVAVTGEQIKGGETPANETIVLKNSEVAAAIGTETNGPFGTLPGGIYDANAYGLTTDQIGVAEFAFNNFGTWPNYESFERQNATGPNDAAVVTATGHVSTNPNVSVTTTYTLPANSSHIWINTTMENGGDQRLPVNDSERLQSGAALSSEGSRPGSPVRGESRRRARRQ
;
A
#
# COMPACT_ATOMS: atom_id res chain seq x y z
N MET A 1 -8.46 -44.12 -8.04
CA MET A 1 -7.59 -42.94 -7.80
C MET A 1 -8.44 -41.85 -7.16
N LYS A 2 -8.31 -41.65 -5.84
CA LYS A 2 -9.05 -40.58 -5.11
C LYS A 2 -8.23 -39.30 -5.16
N TRP A 3 -8.71 -38.30 -5.84
CA TRP A 3 -8.20 -36.94 -5.70
C TRP A 3 -8.63 -36.41 -4.34
N LEU A 4 -7.69 -36.26 -3.41
CA LEU A 4 -7.90 -35.48 -2.21
C LEU A 4 -7.85 -34.00 -2.67
N ALA A 5 -9.00 -33.36 -2.67
CA ALA A 5 -9.08 -31.93 -2.76
C ALA A 5 -8.36 -31.39 -1.50
N SER A 6 -7.17 -30.84 -1.68
CA SER A 6 -6.54 -30.02 -0.66
C SER A 6 -7.49 -28.85 -0.39
N SER A 7 -8.17 -28.89 0.74
CA SER A 7 -8.83 -27.74 1.31
C SER A 7 -7.72 -26.73 1.56
N GLY A 8 -7.63 -25.71 0.70
CA GLY A 8 -6.65 -24.64 0.82
C GLY A 8 -6.91 -23.85 2.11
N HIS A 9 -6.46 -24.41 3.19
CA HIS A 9 -6.33 -23.67 4.44
C HIS A 9 -5.14 -22.75 4.20
N VAL A 10 -5.41 -21.48 4.01
CA VAL A 10 -4.35 -20.46 3.97
C VAL A 10 -3.83 -20.41 5.40
N GLU A 11 -2.67 -21.01 5.60
CA GLU A 11 -2.03 -21.07 6.92
C GLU A 11 -1.66 -19.64 7.35
N ARG A 12 -2.14 -19.23 8.51
CA ARG A 12 -1.79 -17.93 9.07
C ARG A 12 -0.28 -17.91 9.30
N PRO A 13 0.43 -16.88 8.87
CA PRO A 13 1.85 -16.81 9.13
C PRO A 13 2.10 -16.64 10.64
N ASP A 14 2.99 -17.43 11.19
CA ASP A 14 3.41 -17.34 12.61
C ASP A 14 4.09 -16.01 12.96
N ARG A 15 4.54 -15.30 11.94
CA ARG A 15 5.25 -14.02 12.03
C ARG A 15 5.01 -13.19 10.77
N PRO A 16 5.22 -11.87 10.82
CA PRO A 16 5.12 -11.02 9.63
C PRO A 16 6.10 -11.43 8.55
N VAL A 17 5.65 -11.44 7.32
CA VAL A 17 6.46 -11.76 6.14
C VAL A 17 6.21 -10.78 5.00
N ALA A 18 7.25 -10.60 4.17
CA ALA A 18 7.18 -9.89 2.88
C ALA A 18 7.53 -10.90 1.77
N VAL A 19 6.56 -11.24 0.93
CA VAL A 19 6.68 -12.30 -0.08
C VAL A 19 6.36 -11.78 -1.47
N THR A 20 7.00 -12.38 -2.48
CA THR A 20 6.70 -12.16 -3.90
C THR A 20 5.99 -13.37 -4.48
N GLY A 21 5.28 -13.21 -5.59
CA GLY A 21 4.60 -14.32 -6.25
C GLY A 21 3.32 -14.77 -5.53
N GLU A 22 2.75 -13.92 -4.71
CA GLU A 22 1.48 -14.15 -4.03
C GLU A 22 0.49 -13.05 -4.39
N GLN A 23 -0.78 -13.41 -4.53
CA GLN A 23 -1.87 -12.49 -4.76
C GLN A 23 -2.76 -12.42 -3.53
N ILE A 24 -3.21 -11.21 -3.18
CA ILE A 24 -4.22 -11.04 -2.15
C ILE A 24 -5.54 -11.63 -2.65
N LYS A 25 -6.17 -12.42 -1.80
CA LYS A 25 -7.44 -13.07 -2.15
C LYS A 25 -8.54 -12.01 -2.37
N GLY A 26 -9.11 -12.04 -3.56
CA GLY A 26 -10.08 -11.04 -3.99
C GLY A 26 -9.48 -9.76 -4.55
N GLY A 27 -8.15 -9.61 -4.50
CA GLY A 27 -7.44 -8.52 -5.14
C GLY A 27 -7.33 -8.69 -6.65
N GLU A 28 -7.15 -7.60 -7.36
CA GLU A 28 -7.10 -7.56 -8.82
C GLU A 28 -5.67 -7.64 -9.37
N THR A 29 -4.66 -7.37 -8.52
CA THR A 29 -3.29 -7.23 -8.96
C THR A 29 -2.60 -8.58 -9.11
N PRO A 30 -1.91 -8.85 -10.23
CA PRO A 30 -1.16 -10.07 -10.45
C PRO A 30 -0.04 -10.28 -9.42
N ALA A 31 0.16 -11.53 -9.01
CA ALA A 31 1.13 -11.91 -7.99
C ALA A 31 2.59 -11.52 -8.30
N ASN A 32 2.96 -11.48 -9.59
CA ASN A 32 4.31 -11.13 -10.05
C ASN A 32 4.59 -9.62 -10.07
N GLU A 33 3.58 -8.79 -9.84
CA GLU A 33 3.68 -7.33 -9.89
C GLU A 33 3.71 -6.69 -8.51
N THR A 34 3.74 -7.50 -7.45
CA THR A 34 3.66 -7.02 -6.07
C THR A 34 4.60 -7.74 -5.12
N ILE A 35 4.85 -7.05 -4.00
CA ILE A 35 5.35 -7.65 -2.76
C ILE A 35 4.20 -7.62 -1.75
N VAL A 36 3.76 -8.78 -1.29
CA VAL A 36 2.73 -8.91 -0.27
C VAL A 36 3.36 -8.87 1.12
N LEU A 37 2.98 -7.86 1.90
CA LEU A 37 3.34 -7.70 3.30
C LEU A 37 2.17 -8.20 4.15
N LYS A 38 2.36 -9.25 4.95
CA LYS A 38 1.26 -9.88 5.70
C LYS A 38 1.69 -10.41 7.06
N ASN A 39 0.73 -10.45 7.97
CA ASN A 39 0.79 -11.12 9.27
C ASN A 39 -0.54 -11.86 9.56
N SER A 40 -0.84 -12.17 10.82
CA SER A 40 -2.11 -12.82 11.21
C SER A 40 -3.34 -11.91 11.10
N GLU A 41 -3.19 -10.61 10.96
CA GLU A 41 -4.26 -9.62 11.03
C GLU A 41 -4.57 -8.97 9.67
N VAL A 42 -3.54 -8.69 8.86
CA VAL A 42 -3.67 -7.92 7.62
C VAL A 42 -2.72 -8.42 6.55
N ALA A 43 -3.13 -8.26 5.30
CA ALA A 43 -2.29 -8.41 4.13
C ALA A 43 -2.43 -7.18 3.22
N ALA A 44 -1.31 -6.70 2.66
CA ALA A 44 -1.27 -5.62 1.70
C ALA A 44 -0.27 -5.90 0.58
N ALA A 45 -0.66 -5.63 -0.65
CA ALA A 45 0.16 -5.78 -1.85
C ALA A 45 0.77 -4.43 -2.23
N ILE A 46 2.09 -4.32 -2.15
CA ILE A 46 2.86 -3.15 -2.57
C ILE A 46 3.26 -3.37 -4.02
N GLY A 47 2.84 -2.48 -4.91
CA GLY A 47 3.14 -2.58 -6.34
C GLY A 47 4.61 -2.37 -6.64
N THR A 48 5.16 -3.17 -7.56
CA THR A 48 6.56 -3.07 -8.00
C THR A 48 6.68 -2.71 -9.48
N GLU A 49 5.59 -2.75 -10.23
CA GLU A 49 5.55 -2.49 -11.67
C GLU A 49 4.87 -1.16 -12.01
N THR A 50 5.17 -0.63 -13.19
CA THR A 50 4.73 0.71 -13.65
C THR A 50 3.29 0.79 -14.14
N ASN A 51 2.58 -0.32 -14.23
CA ASN A 51 1.21 -0.39 -14.77
C ASN A 51 0.23 -0.97 -13.74
N GLY A 52 0.29 -0.46 -12.53
CA GLY A 52 -0.64 -0.88 -11.48
C GLY A 52 -2.10 -0.59 -11.82
N PRO A 53 -3.04 -1.12 -11.03
CA PRO A 53 -4.47 -0.86 -11.15
C PRO A 53 -4.74 0.64 -11.21
N PHE A 54 -5.67 1.05 -12.06
CA PHE A 54 -6.06 2.47 -12.23
C PHE A 54 -4.91 3.42 -12.61
N GLY A 55 -3.81 2.89 -13.18
CA GLY A 55 -2.65 3.68 -13.57
C GLY A 55 -1.77 4.11 -12.41
N THR A 56 -1.80 3.37 -11.32
CA THR A 56 -0.94 3.60 -10.15
C THR A 56 0.52 3.33 -10.44
N LEU A 57 1.39 4.11 -9.80
CA LEU A 57 2.82 3.97 -9.92
C LEU A 57 3.37 2.96 -8.89
N PRO A 58 4.56 2.38 -9.14
CA PRO A 58 5.23 1.52 -8.18
C PRO A 58 5.31 2.15 -6.79
N GLY A 59 5.24 1.35 -5.74
CA GLY A 59 5.23 1.81 -4.35
C GLY A 59 3.85 2.16 -3.80
N GLY A 60 2.79 2.18 -4.62
CA GLY A 60 1.43 2.21 -4.10
C GLY A 60 1.02 0.89 -3.45
N ILE A 61 0.07 0.93 -2.52
CA ILE A 61 -0.64 -0.26 -2.08
C ILE A 61 -1.77 -0.49 -3.08
N TYR A 62 -1.75 -1.62 -3.77
CA TYR A 62 -2.70 -1.94 -4.83
C TYR A 62 -3.92 -2.70 -4.34
N ASP A 63 -3.70 -3.60 -3.38
CA ASP A 63 -4.75 -4.37 -2.74
C ASP A 63 -4.44 -4.48 -1.25
N ALA A 64 -5.45 -4.46 -0.39
CA ALA A 64 -5.28 -4.79 1.02
C ALA A 64 -6.57 -5.34 1.62
N ASN A 65 -6.43 -6.31 2.52
CA ASN A 65 -7.57 -6.84 3.26
C ASN A 65 -7.17 -7.29 4.68
N ALA A 66 -8.15 -7.47 5.53
CA ALA A 66 -7.96 -8.20 6.78
C ALA A 66 -7.69 -9.66 6.44
N TYR A 67 -6.71 -10.25 7.12
CA TYR A 67 -6.26 -11.61 6.81
C TYR A 67 -7.40 -12.62 6.91
N GLY A 68 -7.52 -13.46 5.90
CA GLY A 68 -8.57 -14.48 5.82
C GLY A 68 -9.89 -14.01 5.19
N LEU A 69 -10.05 -12.73 4.89
CA LEU A 69 -11.15 -12.25 4.07
C LEU A 69 -10.92 -12.66 2.60
N THR A 70 -12.03 -12.74 1.87
CA THR A 70 -12.03 -13.15 0.46
C THR A 70 -12.27 -11.98 -0.49
N THR A 71 -12.39 -10.78 0.06
CA THR A 71 -12.68 -9.57 -0.69
C THR A 71 -11.62 -8.52 -0.37
N ASP A 72 -11.12 -7.88 -1.40
CA ASP A 72 -10.26 -6.72 -1.27
C ASP A 72 -11.04 -5.54 -0.64
N GLN A 73 -10.39 -4.83 0.27
CA GLN A 73 -10.97 -3.69 0.99
C GLN A 73 -10.37 -2.35 0.56
N ILE A 74 -9.15 -2.38 -0.01
CA ILE A 74 -8.44 -1.21 -0.48
C ILE A 74 -7.93 -1.52 -1.88
N GLY A 75 -8.51 -0.90 -2.88
CA GLY A 75 -8.05 -1.06 -4.26
C GLY A 75 -6.82 -0.21 -4.61
N VAL A 76 -6.60 0.90 -3.92
CA VAL A 76 -5.43 1.76 -4.15
C VAL A 76 -5.17 2.68 -2.95
N ALA A 77 -3.91 2.73 -2.53
CA ALA A 77 -3.38 3.82 -1.70
C ALA A 77 -2.05 4.31 -2.30
N GLU A 78 -2.00 5.55 -2.69
CA GLU A 78 -0.84 6.18 -3.33
C GLU A 78 -0.39 7.42 -2.56
N PHE A 79 0.91 7.66 -2.62
CA PHE A 79 1.54 8.84 -2.06
C PHE A 79 2.08 9.70 -3.20
N ALA A 80 1.81 10.99 -3.10
CA ALA A 80 2.27 11.99 -4.05
C ALA A 80 2.71 13.25 -3.30
N PHE A 81 3.34 14.16 -4.00
CA PHE A 81 3.76 15.43 -3.46
C PHE A 81 3.12 16.56 -4.27
N ASN A 82 3.04 17.75 -3.64
CA ASN A 82 2.59 18.98 -4.32
C ASN A 82 1.22 18.85 -4.99
N ASN A 83 0.22 18.38 -4.23
CA ASN A 83 -1.15 18.17 -4.72
C ASN A 83 -1.22 17.27 -5.96
N PHE A 84 -0.56 16.12 -5.90
CA PHE A 84 -0.46 15.16 -7.00
C PHE A 84 0.25 15.69 -8.25
N GLY A 85 1.01 16.77 -8.13
CA GLY A 85 1.85 17.29 -9.22
C GLY A 85 3.19 16.60 -9.36
N THR A 86 3.59 15.78 -8.39
CA THR A 86 4.89 15.13 -8.32
C THR A 86 4.77 13.79 -7.62
N TRP A 87 5.38 12.76 -8.19
CA TRP A 87 5.30 11.39 -7.71
C TRP A 87 6.68 10.84 -7.37
N PRO A 88 6.79 9.93 -6.40
CA PRO A 88 7.98 9.08 -6.30
C PRO A 88 8.07 8.18 -7.53
N ASN A 89 9.27 8.02 -8.04
CA ASN A 89 9.60 7.06 -9.08
C ASN A 89 10.55 6.04 -8.47
N TYR A 90 9.98 4.94 -7.95
CA TYR A 90 10.77 3.91 -7.29
C TYR A 90 11.42 2.99 -8.32
N GLU A 91 12.71 2.69 -8.12
CA GLU A 91 13.55 1.91 -9.02
C GLU A 91 13.96 0.57 -8.41
N SER A 92 13.91 0.46 -7.09
CA SER A 92 14.26 -0.77 -6.39
C SER A 92 13.39 -1.01 -5.17
N PHE A 93 13.19 -2.30 -4.89
CA PHE A 93 12.43 -2.80 -3.75
C PHE A 93 13.24 -3.86 -3.01
N GLU A 94 13.46 -3.62 -1.73
CA GLU A 94 14.07 -4.58 -0.82
C GLU A 94 13.05 -5.09 0.18
N ARG A 95 13.18 -6.34 0.57
CA ARG A 95 12.27 -6.95 1.55
C ARG A 95 13.04 -7.67 2.65
N GLN A 96 12.50 -7.54 3.87
CA GLN A 96 13.01 -8.21 5.05
C GLN A 96 11.86 -8.87 5.80
N ASN A 97 11.94 -10.18 5.99
CA ASN A 97 11.00 -10.91 6.83
C ASN A 97 11.35 -10.73 8.31
N ALA A 98 10.34 -10.82 9.16
CA ALA A 98 10.57 -10.92 10.59
C ALA A 98 11.44 -12.15 10.92
N THR A 99 12.40 -11.99 11.80
CA THR A 99 13.28 -13.08 12.28
C THR A 99 12.71 -13.78 13.51
N GLY A 100 11.91 -13.06 14.28
CA GLY A 100 11.23 -13.55 15.47
C GLY A 100 9.72 -13.25 15.48
N PRO A 101 8.97 -13.84 16.42
CA PRO A 101 7.52 -13.70 16.49
C PRO A 101 7.04 -12.28 16.83
N ASN A 102 7.91 -11.44 17.42
CA ASN A 102 7.60 -10.06 17.78
C ASN A 102 8.25 -9.02 16.86
N ASP A 103 9.01 -9.48 15.85
CA ASP A 103 9.66 -8.60 14.89
C ASP A 103 8.68 -8.12 13.83
N ALA A 104 9.11 -7.13 13.05
CA ALA A 104 8.36 -6.62 11.91
C ALA A 104 8.89 -7.21 10.59
N ALA A 105 8.01 -7.35 9.61
CA ALA A 105 8.42 -7.45 8.22
C ALA A 105 8.50 -6.06 7.61
N VAL A 106 9.46 -5.85 6.70
CA VAL A 106 9.74 -4.55 6.11
C VAL A 106 9.88 -4.67 4.60
N VAL A 107 9.32 -3.71 3.88
CA VAL A 107 9.60 -3.45 2.47
C VAL A 107 10.14 -2.04 2.35
N THR A 108 11.28 -1.87 1.69
CA THR A 108 11.88 -0.57 1.40
C THR A 108 11.90 -0.33 -0.09
N ALA A 109 11.25 0.74 -0.52
CA ALA A 109 11.24 1.22 -1.90
C ALA A 109 12.17 2.43 -2.00
N THR A 110 13.10 2.43 -2.95
CA THR A 110 14.03 3.54 -3.19
C THR A 110 13.97 4.01 -4.64
N GLY A 111 14.14 5.30 -4.83
CA GLY A 111 14.09 5.93 -6.14
C GLY A 111 14.31 7.43 -6.03
N HIS A 112 13.66 8.18 -6.90
CA HIS A 112 13.76 9.63 -6.95
C HIS A 112 12.40 10.29 -7.22
N VAL A 113 12.34 11.59 -7.05
CA VAL A 113 11.14 12.37 -7.40
C VAL A 113 11.03 12.46 -8.92
N SER A 114 9.87 12.16 -9.49
CA SER A 114 9.64 12.07 -10.93
C SER A 114 10.00 13.33 -11.71
N THR A 115 9.88 14.51 -11.09
CA THR A 115 10.19 15.81 -11.70
C THR A 115 11.60 16.32 -11.39
N ASN A 116 12.34 15.65 -10.48
CA ASN A 116 13.68 16.06 -10.10
C ASN A 116 14.52 14.86 -9.64
N PRO A 117 15.39 14.32 -10.49
CA PRO A 117 16.23 13.16 -10.18
C PRO A 117 17.29 13.44 -9.10
N ASN A 118 17.59 14.70 -8.76
CA ASN A 118 18.49 15.03 -7.65
C ASN A 118 17.83 14.89 -6.27
N VAL A 119 16.54 14.59 -6.22
CA VAL A 119 15.82 14.34 -4.97
C VAL A 119 15.56 12.86 -4.85
N SER A 120 16.32 12.19 -4.00
CA SER A 120 16.09 10.78 -3.68
C SER A 120 14.87 10.63 -2.77
N VAL A 121 14.16 9.52 -2.94
CA VAL A 121 13.01 9.13 -2.12
C VAL A 121 13.21 7.73 -1.62
N THR A 122 13.01 7.53 -0.32
CA THR A 122 12.98 6.21 0.30
C THR A 122 11.69 6.07 1.09
N THR A 123 10.91 5.06 0.77
CA THR A 123 9.68 4.72 1.52
C THR A 123 9.84 3.34 2.15
N THR A 124 9.58 3.28 3.44
CA THR A 124 9.63 2.05 4.23
C THR A 124 8.23 1.70 4.69
N TYR A 125 7.78 0.50 4.33
CA TYR A 125 6.54 -0.12 4.77
C TYR A 125 6.89 -1.12 5.87
N THR A 126 6.38 -0.91 7.06
CA THR A 126 6.68 -1.77 8.22
C THR A 126 5.40 -2.37 8.75
N LEU A 127 5.34 -3.70 8.81
CA LEU A 127 4.25 -4.45 9.42
C LEU A 127 4.75 -5.15 10.68
N PRO A 128 4.41 -4.65 11.88
CA PRO A 128 4.74 -5.30 13.13
C PRO A 128 3.95 -6.61 13.32
N ALA A 129 4.46 -7.48 14.16
CA ALA A 129 3.73 -8.65 14.62
C ALA A 129 2.43 -8.22 15.32
N ASN A 130 1.35 -8.98 15.09
CA ASN A 130 0.05 -8.76 15.72
C ASN A 130 -0.53 -7.34 15.54
N SER A 131 -0.14 -6.65 14.47
CA SER A 131 -0.65 -5.31 14.12
C SER A 131 -1.62 -5.40 12.96
N SER A 132 -2.74 -4.69 13.06
CA SER A 132 -3.66 -4.45 11.94
C SER A 132 -3.28 -3.19 11.14
N HIS A 133 -2.11 -2.62 11.38
CA HIS A 133 -1.64 -1.39 10.75
C HIS A 133 -0.28 -1.61 10.10
N ILE A 134 -0.12 -1.03 8.91
CA ILE A 134 1.18 -0.90 8.24
C ILE A 134 1.64 0.54 8.45
N TRP A 135 2.84 0.69 9.00
CA TRP A 135 3.50 1.99 9.09
C TRP A 135 4.20 2.30 7.79
N ILE A 136 3.93 3.49 7.26
CA ILE A 136 4.55 3.98 6.03
C ILE A 136 5.33 5.23 6.38
N ASN A 137 6.63 5.20 6.13
CA ASN A 137 7.52 6.32 6.37
C ASN A 137 8.26 6.66 5.08
N THR A 138 8.11 7.90 4.61
CA THR A 138 8.77 8.39 3.42
C THR A 138 9.79 9.47 3.79
N THR A 139 11.03 9.27 3.37
CA THR A 139 12.12 10.21 3.52
C THR A 139 12.54 10.73 2.15
N MET A 140 12.80 12.01 2.06
CA MET A 140 13.34 12.65 0.87
C MET A 140 14.65 13.36 1.20
N GLU A 141 15.66 13.16 0.36
CA GLU A 141 16.92 13.87 0.42
C GLU A 141 17.11 14.71 -0.84
N ASN A 142 17.30 16.00 -0.65
CA ASN A 142 17.59 16.91 -1.75
C ASN A 142 19.10 17.05 -1.92
N GLY A 143 19.64 16.34 -2.92
CA GLY A 143 21.05 16.45 -3.32
C GLY A 143 21.38 17.65 -4.21
N GLY A 144 20.39 18.49 -4.54
CA GLY A 144 20.59 19.69 -5.34
C GLY A 144 20.75 20.95 -4.49
N ASP A 145 21.24 22.01 -5.12
CA ASP A 145 21.52 23.31 -4.45
C ASP A 145 20.27 24.17 -4.26
N GLN A 146 19.14 23.82 -4.90
CA GLN A 146 17.92 24.60 -4.85
C GLN A 146 16.95 24.08 -3.78
N ARG A 147 16.34 25.01 -3.05
CA ARG A 147 15.25 24.71 -2.13
C ARG A 147 14.02 24.24 -2.90
N LEU A 148 13.47 23.10 -2.51
CA LEU A 148 12.23 22.57 -3.08
C LEU A 148 11.11 22.67 -2.06
N PRO A 149 9.99 23.34 -2.39
CA PRO A 149 8.79 23.26 -1.58
C PRO A 149 8.17 21.85 -1.74
N VAL A 150 7.90 21.18 -0.64
CA VAL A 150 7.26 19.87 -0.64
C VAL A 150 6.01 19.92 0.23
N ASN A 151 4.89 19.52 -0.34
CA ASN A 151 3.66 19.21 0.37
C ASN A 151 3.32 17.76 0.10
N ASP A 152 3.03 17.01 1.13
CA ASP A 152 2.53 15.64 1.00
C ASP A 152 1.08 15.62 0.52
N SER A 153 0.73 14.57 -0.20
CA SER A 153 -0.60 14.31 -0.71
C SER A 153 -0.83 12.80 -0.71
N GLU A 154 -2.02 12.40 -0.30
CA GLU A 154 -2.41 11.00 -0.25
C GLU A 154 -3.69 10.77 -1.06
N ARG A 155 -3.75 9.66 -1.76
CA ARG A 155 -4.96 9.16 -2.41
C ARG A 155 -5.28 7.79 -1.84
N LEU A 156 -6.47 7.66 -1.30
CA LEU A 156 -7.03 6.39 -0.84
C LEU A 156 -8.32 6.10 -1.61
N GLN A 157 -8.39 4.96 -2.24
CA GLN A 157 -9.58 4.45 -2.91
C GLN A 157 -9.96 3.10 -2.29
N SER A 158 -11.20 2.99 -1.81
CA SER A 158 -11.70 1.71 -1.33
C SER A 158 -11.80 0.71 -2.48
N GLY A 159 -11.49 -0.55 -2.20
CA GLY A 159 -11.63 -1.65 -3.14
C GLY A 159 -13.07 -1.83 -3.62
N ALA A 160 -13.23 -2.42 -4.80
CA ALA A 160 -14.50 -2.56 -5.51
C ALA A 160 -15.47 -3.60 -4.93
N ALA A 161 -15.40 -3.92 -3.67
CA ALA A 161 -16.37 -4.80 -3.01
C ALA A 161 -17.59 -4.08 -2.45
N LEU A 162 -18.07 -3.05 -3.12
CA LEU A 162 -19.48 -2.65 -2.97
C LEU A 162 -20.31 -3.55 -3.88
N SER A 163 -20.58 -4.78 -3.44
CA SER A 163 -21.67 -5.56 -3.99
C SER A 163 -22.94 -4.72 -3.91
N SER A 164 -23.57 -4.53 -5.05
CA SER A 164 -24.81 -3.79 -5.24
C SER A 164 -26.01 -4.55 -4.63
N GLU A 165 -25.98 -4.81 -3.34
CA GLU A 165 -27.17 -5.20 -2.59
C GLU A 165 -27.56 -4.05 -1.68
N GLY A 166 -28.53 -3.28 -2.15
CA GLY A 166 -29.22 -2.29 -1.34
C GLY A 166 -28.93 -0.84 -1.64
N SER A 167 -28.93 -0.43 -2.90
CA SER A 167 -29.08 0.99 -3.25
C SER A 167 -30.42 1.53 -2.74
N ARG A 168 -30.43 2.10 -1.53
CA ARG A 168 -31.41 3.11 -1.18
C ARG A 168 -30.95 4.44 -1.76
N PRO A 169 -31.74 5.09 -2.64
CA PRO A 169 -31.42 6.42 -3.10
C PRO A 169 -31.69 7.42 -1.96
N GLY A 170 -30.69 8.19 -1.61
CA GLY A 170 -30.88 9.39 -0.83
C GLY A 170 -30.20 9.46 0.53
N SER A 171 -28.93 9.86 0.54
CA SER A 171 -28.40 10.79 1.55
C SER A 171 -27.07 11.38 1.05
N PRO A 172 -26.97 12.71 0.87
CA PRO A 172 -25.73 13.33 0.50
C PRO A 172 -24.77 13.35 1.70
N VAL A 173 -23.58 12.79 1.53
CA VAL A 173 -22.49 12.92 2.50
C VAL A 173 -22.03 14.37 2.49
N ARG A 174 -22.38 15.11 3.51
CA ARG A 174 -21.86 16.45 3.78
C ARG A 174 -20.42 16.34 4.28
N GLY A 175 -19.46 16.61 3.43
CA GLY A 175 -18.08 16.85 3.83
C GLY A 175 -17.98 18.21 4.56
N GLU A 176 -17.86 18.20 5.86
CA GLU A 176 -17.50 19.40 6.64
C GLU A 176 -15.98 19.62 6.60
N SER A 177 -15.53 20.50 5.72
CA SER A 177 -14.18 21.05 5.80
C SER A 177 -14.14 22.11 6.91
N ARG A 178 -13.57 21.78 8.07
CA ARG A 178 -13.28 22.77 9.11
C ARG A 178 -12.03 23.55 8.75
N ARG A 179 -12.20 24.68 8.06
CA ARG A 179 -11.20 25.75 7.99
C ARG A 179 -11.07 26.41 9.37
N ARG A 180 -9.99 26.14 10.09
CA ARG A 180 -9.58 27.00 11.21
C ARG A 180 -8.87 28.23 10.64
N ALA A 181 -9.58 29.34 10.59
CA ALA A 181 -8.97 30.66 10.42
C ALA A 181 -8.18 30.99 11.69
N ARG A 182 -6.86 31.14 11.62
CA ARG A 182 -6.08 31.90 12.60
C ARG A 182 -6.10 33.36 12.17
N ARG A 183 -6.70 34.19 13.02
CA ARG A 183 -6.51 35.66 13.01
C ARG A 183 -5.20 35.96 13.70
N GLN A 184 -4.50 36.89 13.09
CA GLN A 184 -3.34 37.69 13.42
C GLN A 184 -2.00 37.07 13.19
#